data_4f90bcb1a5273956f09cc514f8ddf9ce
#
_entry.id   4f90bcb1a5273956f09cc514f8ddf9ce
#
_cell.length_a   1.000
_cell.length_b   1.000
_cell.length_c   1.000
_cell.angle_alpha   90.00
_cell.angle_beta   90.00
_cell.angle_gamma   90.00
#
_symmetry.space_group_name_H-M   'P 1'
#
loop_
_entity.id
_entity.type
_entity.pdbx_description
1 polymer ?
#
loop_
_entity_poly.entity_id
_entity_poly.type
_entity_poly.pdbx_seq_one_letter_code
_entity_poly.pdbx_strand_id
1 'polypeptide(L)'
;MDNSFDPIPKKLLSRKQSLMLHALGFVTGDPSIRIDYPYVCHPGLRVRVNEPGDSKWIYMMLPVDKGSLITDIQIAYHRTGIQSHVTLVRLVEQREPVSATVVYNEEIKKTIPATCIIGSACHVVVNNSILLKVCMDFANTDDLIELGSVEVCYIPEYTSQAEYKRKEAKKVSYQKEEPIAGLLNGSHSLNLQHPSLAELFLQRKKKKKISV
;
A
#
# COMPACT_ATOMS: atom_id res chain seq x y z
N MET A 1 -14.14 -16.78 -9.79
CA MET A 1 -13.44 -15.66 -10.45
C MET A 1 -12.03 -16.13 -10.71
N ASP A 2 -11.65 -16.30 -11.97
CA ASP A 2 -10.30 -16.72 -12.36
C ASP A 2 -9.33 -15.58 -12.09
N ASN A 3 -8.50 -15.73 -11.04
CA ASN A 3 -7.43 -14.79 -10.69
C ASN A 3 -6.18 -15.09 -11.54
N SER A 4 -6.30 -15.12 -12.85
CA SER A 4 -5.14 -15.17 -13.73
C SER A 4 -4.49 -13.77 -13.76
N PHE A 5 -3.58 -13.51 -12.81
CA PHE A 5 -2.76 -12.31 -12.86
C PHE A 5 -1.74 -12.42 -13.98
N ASP A 6 -1.61 -11.38 -14.79
CA ASP A 6 -0.52 -11.29 -15.75
C ASP A 6 0.84 -11.44 -15.02
N PRO A 7 1.74 -12.29 -15.51
CA PRO A 7 3.02 -12.51 -14.85
C PRO A 7 3.82 -11.21 -14.77
N ILE A 8 4.33 -10.92 -13.57
CA ILE A 8 5.17 -9.74 -13.34
C ILE A 8 6.47 -9.90 -14.15
N PRO A 9 6.83 -8.92 -15.00
CA PRO A 9 8.08 -8.98 -15.76
C PRO A 9 9.31 -9.16 -14.87
N LYS A 10 10.26 -10.04 -15.25
CA LYS A 10 11.48 -10.34 -14.47
C LYS A 10 12.26 -9.08 -14.07
N LYS A 11 12.33 -8.07 -14.95
CA LYS A 11 12.98 -6.77 -14.68
C LYS A 11 12.32 -5.98 -13.55
N LEU A 12 11.00 -6.16 -13.32
CA LEU A 12 10.29 -5.51 -12.21
C LEU A 12 10.50 -6.28 -10.90
N LEU A 13 10.60 -7.61 -10.96
CA LEU A 13 10.89 -8.44 -9.78
C LEU A 13 12.24 -8.08 -9.13
N SER A 14 13.24 -7.64 -9.91
CA SER A 14 14.53 -7.18 -9.37
C SER A 14 14.43 -5.89 -8.55
N ARG A 15 13.29 -5.18 -8.60
CA ARG A 15 13.00 -3.96 -7.81
C ARG A 15 12.14 -4.25 -6.57
N LYS A 16 11.82 -5.52 -6.31
CA LYS A 16 11.02 -5.92 -5.15
C LYS A 16 11.73 -5.47 -3.86
N GLN A 17 11.01 -4.79 -3.01
CA GLN A 17 11.42 -4.32 -1.69
C GLN A 17 10.57 -4.99 -0.62
N SER A 18 11.07 -5.00 0.60
CA SER A 18 10.38 -5.49 1.78
C SER A 18 10.34 -4.39 2.83
N LEU A 19 9.18 -4.22 3.44
CA LEU A 19 8.95 -3.31 4.55
C LEU A 19 8.53 -4.13 5.76
N MET A 20 9.36 -4.08 6.81
CA MET A 20 9.05 -4.72 8.10
C MET A 20 8.35 -3.72 9.01
N LEU A 21 7.14 -4.06 9.43
CA LEU A 21 6.33 -3.27 10.33
C LEU A 21 6.19 -3.98 11.68
N HIS A 22 6.30 -3.23 12.75
CA HIS A 22 6.04 -3.76 14.09
C HIS A 22 4.54 -3.81 14.34
N ALA A 23 4.08 -4.86 15.02
CA ALA A 23 2.65 -5.05 15.34
C ALA A 23 2.06 -3.92 16.22
N LEU A 24 2.88 -3.06 16.83
CA LEU A 24 2.43 -1.86 17.55
C LEU A 24 1.58 -0.90 16.71
N GLY A 25 1.68 -0.97 15.39
CA GLY A 25 0.84 -0.19 14.48
C GLY A 25 -0.61 -0.63 14.41
N PHE A 26 -0.97 -1.80 14.96
CA PHE A 26 -2.35 -2.26 14.98
C PHE A 26 -3.19 -1.52 16.02
N VAL A 27 -4.41 -1.20 15.61
CA VAL A 27 -5.47 -0.63 16.44
C VAL A 27 -6.76 -1.42 16.24
N THR A 28 -7.71 -1.26 17.14
CA THR A 28 -9.06 -1.80 17.02
C THR A 28 -10.10 -0.75 17.39
N GLY A 29 -11.27 -0.84 16.77
CA GLY A 29 -12.46 -0.10 17.19
C GLY A 29 -13.50 -1.03 17.86
N ASP A 30 -13.20 -2.31 18.02
CA ASP A 30 -14.08 -3.31 18.61
C ASP A 30 -13.90 -3.33 20.13
N PRO A 31 -14.93 -2.97 20.93
CA PRO A 31 -14.84 -2.94 22.39
C PRO A 31 -14.67 -4.34 23.03
N SER A 32 -14.97 -5.40 22.29
CA SER A 32 -14.74 -6.77 22.77
C SER A 32 -13.27 -7.21 22.66
N ILE A 33 -12.42 -6.45 21.95
CA ILE A 33 -11.00 -6.73 21.78
C ILE A 33 -10.19 -5.88 22.76
N ARG A 34 -9.30 -6.55 23.48
CA ARG A 34 -8.30 -5.92 24.34
C ARG A 34 -6.93 -6.09 23.72
N ILE A 35 -6.21 -4.98 23.56
CA ILE A 35 -4.84 -4.95 23.07
C ILE A 35 -3.91 -4.61 24.25
N ASP A 36 -2.96 -5.51 24.53
CA ASP A 36 -1.89 -5.27 25.49
C ASP A 36 -0.58 -5.04 24.72
N TYR A 37 0.05 -3.90 24.95
CA TYR A 37 1.29 -3.53 24.28
C TYR A 37 2.49 -4.32 24.83
N PRO A 38 3.56 -4.47 24.01
CA PRO A 38 4.71 -5.27 24.39
C PRO A 38 5.48 -4.69 25.59
N TYR A 39 6.09 -5.58 26.34
CA TYR A 39 7.04 -5.28 27.40
C TYR A 39 8.13 -6.36 27.43
N VAL A 40 9.12 -6.24 28.31
CA VAL A 40 10.38 -7.05 28.30
C VAL A 40 10.20 -8.55 28.02
N CYS A 41 9.14 -9.17 28.55
CA CYS A 41 8.91 -10.62 28.39
C CYS A 41 8.01 -10.99 27.19
N HIS A 42 7.37 -9.99 26.57
CA HIS A 42 6.41 -10.19 25.47
C HIS A 42 6.62 -9.09 24.42
N PRO A 43 7.48 -9.35 23.42
CA PRO A 43 7.84 -8.34 22.43
C PRO A 43 6.74 -8.07 21.41
N GLY A 44 5.76 -8.97 21.27
CA GLY A 44 4.65 -8.84 20.33
C GLY A 44 3.46 -8.08 20.90
N LEU A 45 2.55 -7.68 20.00
CA LEU A 45 1.25 -7.11 20.38
C LEU A 45 0.31 -8.24 20.81
N ARG A 46 -0.16 -8.20 22.03
CA ARG A 46 -1.02 -9.26 22.61
C ARG A 46 -2.48 -8.87 22.43
N VAL A 47 -3.23 -9.73 21.74
CA VAL A 47 -4.66 -9.56 21.49
C VAL A 47 -5.43 -10.59 22.30
N ARG A 48 -6.40 -10.12 23.08
CA ARG A 48 -7.37 -10.90 23.85
C ARG A 48 -8.78 -10.41 23.57
N VAL A 49 -9.75 -11.20 23.97
CA VAL A 49 -11.18 -10.82 23.82
C VAL A 49 -11.93 -10.98 25.13
N ASN A 50 -12.94 -10.14 25.34
CA ASN A 50 -13.86 -10.27 26.46
C ASN A 50 -14.99 -11.26 26.15
N GLU A 51 -15.22 -11.52 24.85
CA GLU A 51 -16.21 -12.46 24.36
C GLU A 51 -15.60 -13.29 23.23
N PRO A 52 -15.68 -14.63 23.29
CA PRO A 52 -15.16 -15.49 22.21
C PRO A 52 -15.98 -15.30 20.93
N GLY A 53 -15.46 -15.76 19.83
CA GLY A 53 -16.12 -15.75 18.54
C GLY A 53 -15.20 -15.27 17.41
N ASP A 54 -15.76 -15.32 16.22
CA ASP A 54 -15.16 -14.88 14.98
C ASP A 54 -15.29 -13.35 14.76
N SER A 55 -14.79 -12.90 13.63
CA SER A 55 -14.93 -11.50 13.20
C SER A 55 -14.30 -10.46 14.13
N LYS A 56 -13.25 -10.85 14.87
CA LYS A 56 -12.47 -9.95 15.72
C LYS A 56 -11.41 -9.25 14.87
N TRP A 57 -11.63 -7.95 14.58
CA TRP A 57 -10.84 -7.20 13.63
C TRP A 57 -9.87 -6.22 14.28
N ILE A 58 -8.63 -6.24 13.79
CA ILE A 58 -7.62 -5.21 14.04
C ILE A 58 -7.15 -4.61 12.72
N TYR A 59 -6.59 -3.41 12.76
CA TYR A 59 -6.26 -2.62 11.58
C TYR A 59 -4.88 -2.00 11.69
N MET A 60 -4.17 -1.92 10.56
CA MET A 60 -2.88 -1.22 10.46
C MET A 60 -2.82 -0.48 9.13
N MET A 61 -2.45 0.79 9.15
CA MET A 61 -2.15 1.54 7.93
C MET A 61 -0.81 1.08 7.36
N LEU A 62 -0.78 0.76 6.07
CA LEU A 62 0.45 0.39 5.36
C LEU A 62 1.07 1.65 4.75
N PRO A 63 2.31 2.03 5.13
CA PRO A 63 3.02 3.18 4.57
C PRO A 63 3.68 2.80 3.23
N VAL A 64 2.87 2.42 2.25
CA VAL A 64 3.30 2.07 0.91
C VAL A 64 2.86 3.16 -0.05
N ASP A 65 3.80 3.67 -0.85
CA ASP A 65 3.57 4.79 -1.74
C ASP A 65 2.60 4.47 -2.86
N LYS A 66 1.82 5.49 -3.25
CA LYS A 66 0.95 5.44 -4.43
C LYS A 66 1.74 5.07 -5.69
N GLY A 67 1.18 4.19 -6.50
CA GLY A 67 1.82 3.64 -7.69
C GLY A 67 2.68 2.40 -7.42
N SER A 68 2.84 1.97 -6.18
CA SER A 68 3.49 0.72 -5.85
C SER A 68 2.58 -0.48 -6.09
N LEU A 69 3.17 -1.66 -6.29
CA LEU A 69 2.46 -2.93 -6.36
C LEU A 69 2.79 -3.78 -5.15
N ILE A 70 1.83 -4.02 -4.26
CA ILE A 70 1.97 -4.97 -3.16
C ILE A 70 1.87 -6.39 -3.73
N THR A 71 2.88 -7.22 -3.44
CA THR A 71 2.99 -8.60 -3.98
C THR A 71 2.80 -9.68 -2.94
N ASP A 72 3.05 -9.36 -1.67
CA ASP A 72 3.00 -10.34 -0.59
C ASP A 72 2.84 -9.64 0.76
N ILE A 73 2.13 -10.28 1.69
CA ILE A 73 2.03 -9.87 3.09
C ILE A 73 2.31 -11.10 3.93
N GLN A 74 3.23 -10.97 4.90
CA GLN A 74 3.52 -12.02 5.87
C GLN A 74 3.27 -11.49 7.28
N ILE A 75 2.61 -12.29 8.09
CA ILE A 75 2.28 -11.94 9.48
C ILE A 75 2.81 -13.04 10.37
N ALA A 76 3.73 -12.70 11.26
CA ALA A 76 4.24 -13.58 12.28
C ALA A 76 3.34 -13.49 13.53
N TYR A 77 2.85 -14.60 14.03
CA TYR A 77 2.08 -14.62 15.26
C TYR A 77 2.29 -15.89 16.09
N HIS A 78 2.01 -15.79 17.38
CA HIS A 78 1.95 -16.87 18.34
C HIS A 78 0.56 -16.92 18.97
N ARG A 79 0.05 -18.12 19.29
CA ARG A 79 -1.24 -18.31 19.95
C ARG A 79 -1.12 -19.30 21.11
N THR A 80 -1.92 -19.11 22.15
CA THR A 80 -2.00 -20.05 23.27
C THR A 80 -3.06 -21.14 23.06
N GLY A 81 -4.18 -20.80 22.44
CA GLY A 81 -5.29 -21.74 22.17
C GLY A 81 -5.18 -22.37 20.78
N ILE A 82 -5.37 -23.69 20.69
CA ILE A 82 -5.31 -24.43 19.40
C ILE A 82 -6.45 -23.98 18.46
N GLN A 83 -7.59 -23.60 19.00
CA GLN A 83 -8.77 -23.23 18.21
C GLN A 83 -8.75 -21.76 17.77
N SER A 84 -8.08 -20.89 18.54
CA SER A 84 -7.96 -19.48 18.23
C SER A 84 -6.86 -19.23 17.19
N HIS A 85 -7.16 -18.45 16.14
CA HIS A 85 -6.22 -18.24 15.03
C HIS A 85 -6.60 -17.01 14.19
N VAL A 86 -5.67 -16.59 13.34
CA VAL A 86 -5.96 -15.61 12.28
C VAL A 86 -6.75 -16.32 11.18
N THR A 87 -7.92 -15.76 10.84
CA THR A 87 -8.85 -16.36 9.87
C THR A 87 -8.82 -15.67 8.51
N LEU A 88 -8.46 -14.38 8.46
CA LEU A 88 -8.54 -13.64 7.22
C LEU A 88 -7.56 -12.46 7.21
N VAL A 89 -6.94 -12.25 6.05
CA VAL A 89 -6.14 -11.07 5.72
C VAL A 89 -6.83 -10.29 4.62
N ARG A 90 -7.00 -8.99 4.83
CA ARG A 90 -7.71 -8.12 3.89
C ARG A 90 -6.97 -6.81 3.69
N LEU A 91 -6.88 -6.34 2.44
CA LEU A 91 -6.48 -4.98 2.11
C LEU A 91 -7.69 -4.16 1.70
N VAL A 92 -7.77 -2.97 2.27
CA VAL A 92 -8.83 -2.01 1.99
C VAL A 92 -8.20 -0.70 1.53
N GLU A 93 -8.62 -0.22 0.38
CA GLU A 93 -8.20 1.07 -0.15
C GLU A 93 -9.19 2.14 0.25
N GLN A 94 -8.70 3.22 0.86
CA GLN A 94 -9.49 4.41 1.16
C GLN A 94 -9.77 5.18 -0.13
N ARG A 95 -11.02 5.64 -0.30
CA ARG A 95 -11.44 6.48 -1.43
C ARG A 95 -12.13 7.74 -0.94
N GLU A 96 -12.05 8.76 -1.76
CA GLU A 96 -12.75 10.02 -1.49
C GLU A 96 -14.24 9.91 -1.84
N PRO A 97 -15.11 10.70 -1.17
CA PRO A 97 -14.80 11.58 -0.04
C PRO A 97 -14.62 10.84 1.29
N VAL A 98 -15.39 9.79 1.59
CA VAL A 98 -15.30 8.93 2.78
C VAL A 98 -15.87 7.56 2.41
N SER A 99 -15.14 6.80 1.61
CA SER A 99 -15.50 5.45 1.22
C SER A 99 -14.27 4.55 1.23
N ALA A 100 -14.50 3.25 1.22
CA ALA A 100 -13.43 2.26 1.19
C ALA A 100 -13.82 1.09 0.30
N THR A 101 -12.83 0.53 -0.41
CA THR A 101 -13.02 -0.64 -1.27
C THR A 101 -12.10 -1.74 -0.84
N VAL A 102 -12.62 -2.95 -0.70
CA VAL A 102 -11.80 -4.15 -0.51
C VAL A 102 -11.10 -4.44 -1.82
N VAL A 103 -9.76 -4.35 -1.81
CA VAL A 103 -8.91 -4.59 -2.98
C VAL A 103 -8.24 -5.96 -2.94
N TYR A 104 -8.23 -6.58 -1.77
CA TYR A 104 -7.72 -7.93 -1.57
C TYR A 104 -8.40 -8.59 -0.35
N ASN A 105 -8.65 -9.89 -0.43
CA ASN A 105 -9.26 -10.67 0.65
C ASN A 105 -8.85 -12.13 0.51
N GLU A 106 -8.20 -12.67 1.54
CA GLU A 106 -7.77 -14.07 1.59
C GLU A 106 -8.13 -14.70 2.92
N GLU A 107 -8.80 -15.85 2.85
CA GLU A 107 -9.07 -16.70 4.01
C GLU A 107 -7.83 -17.51 4.34
N ILE A 108 -7.43 -17.46 5.61
CA ILE A 108 -6.26 -18.16 6.11
C ILE A 108 -6.71 -19.52 6.66
N LYS A 109 -6.14 -20.56 6.09
CA LYS A 109 -6.37 -21.93 6.59
C LYS A 109 -5.78 -22.06 7.99
N LYS A 110 -6.52 -22.70 8.87
CA LYS A 110 -6.07 -22.97 10.23
C LYS A 110 -4.73 -23.72 10.22
N THR A 111 -3.75 -23.14 10.89
CA THR A 111 -2.42 -23.73 11.04
C THR A 111 -2.33 -24.57 12.32
N ILE A 112 -1.57 -25.67 12.29
CA ILE A 112 -1.39 -26.54 13.47
C ILE A 112 -0.38 -25.93 14.46
N PRO A 113 0.78 -25.37 14.05
CA PRO A 113 1.75 -24.81 14.98
C PRO A 113 1.20 -23.63 15.80
N ALA A 114 1.58 -23.56 17.07
CA ALA A 114 1.24 -22.43 17.95
C ALA A 114 1.92 -21.14 17.49
N THR A 115 3.14 -21.23 16.97
CA THR A 115 3.87 -20.12 16.36
C THR A 115 3.93 -20.35 14.86
N CYS A 116 3.54 -19.36 14.07
CA CYS A 116 3.52 -19.48 12.62
C CYS A 116 3.72 -18.12 11.94
N ILE A 117 4.11 -18.22 10.67
CA ILE A 117 4.10 -17.12 9.73
C ILE A 117 3.03 -17.46 8.70
N ILE A 118 2.04 -16.62 8.57
CA ILE A 118 1.06 -16.70 7.49
C ILE A 118 1.51 -15.79 6.35
N GLY A 119 1.58 -16.34 5.15
CA GLY A 119 1.88 -15.62 3.92
C GLY A 119 0.63 -15.48 3.08
N SER A 120 0.45 -14.33 2.49
CA SER A 120 -0.70 -13.95 1.68
C SER A 120 -0.20 -13.28 0.40
N ALA A 121 -0.06 -14.08 -0.69
CA ALA A 121 0.37 -13.56 -1.98
C ALA A 121 -0.75 -12.74 -2.62
N CYS A 122 -0.45 -11.52 -3.01
CA CYS A 122 -1.43 -10.60 -3.57
C CYS A 122 -0.88 -9.84 -4.79
N HIS A 123 -1.74 -9.10 -5.47
CA HIS A 123 -1.37 -8.28 -6.62
C HIS A 123 -2.20 -6.98 -6.57
N VAL A 124 -1.82 -6.08 -5.66
CA VAL A 124 -2.58 -4.86 -5.38
C VAL A 124 -1.79 -3.63 -5.76
N VAL A 125 -2.24 -2.90 -6.78
CA VAL A 125 -1.70 -1.59 -7.13
C VAL A 125 -2.27 -0.55 -6.17
N VAL A 126 -1.40 0.17 -5.48
CA VAL A 126 -1.76 1.21 -4.51
C VAL A 126 -2.14 2.49 -5.25
N ASN A 127 -3.42 2.87 -5.21
CA ASN A 127 -3.88 4.15 -5.78
C ASN A 127 -4.11 5.21 -4.72
N ASN A 128 -4.41 4.80 -3.48
CA ASN A 128 -4.63 5.66 -2.31
C ASN A 128 -4.09 4.97 -1.06
N SER A 129 -4.41 5.49 0.14
CA SER A 129 -3.99 4.83 1.38
C SER A 129 -4.56 3.43 1.50
N ILE A 130 -3.72 2.49 1.91
CA ILE A 130 -4.07 1.09 2.13
C ILE A 130 -4.11 0.78 3.61
N LEU A 131 -5.19 0.14 4.03
CA LEU A 131 -5.38 -0.39 5.37
C LEU A 131 -5.29 -1.92 5.31
N LEU A 132 -4.36 -2.49 6.08
CA LEU A 132 -4.33 -3.92 6.37
C LEU A 132 -5.34 -4.20 7.48
N LYS A 133 -6.22 -5.16 7.24
CA LYS A 133 -7.18 -5.66 8.22
C LYS A 133 -6.88 -7.13 8.46
N VAL A 134 -6.77 -7.52 9.73
CA VAL A 134 -6.57 -8.89 10.16
C VAL A 134 -7.78 -9.31 10.99
N CYS A 135 -8.41 -10.40 10.57
CA CYS A 135 -9.50 -11.03 11.29
C CYS A 135 -9.00 -12.21 12.10
N MET A 136 -9.52 -12.35 13.30
CA MET A 136 -9.17 -13.44 14.21
C MET A 136 -10.45 -14.10 14.72
N ASP A 137 -10.34 -15.38 14.99
CA ASP A 137 -11.33 -16.17 15.71
C ASP A 137 -10.76 -16.58 17.07
N PHE A 138 -11.53 -16.38 18.14
CA PHE A 138 -11.18 -16.75 19.50
C PHE A 138 -12.17 -17.76 20.02
N ALA A 139 -11.70 -18.97 20.34
CA ALA A 139 -12.53 -20.02 20.92
C ALA A 139 -12.87 -19.77 22.40
N ASN A 140 -11.98 -19.09 23.13
CA ASN A 140 -12.13 -18.79 24.55
C ASN A 140 -11.60 -17.39 24.89
N THR A 141 -12.09 -16.81 25.98
CA THR A 141 -11.61 -15.54 26.52
C THR A 141 -10.20 -15.60 27.08
N ASP A 142 -9.75 -16.78 27.51
CA ASP A 142 -8.40 -16.99 28.04
C ASP A 142 -7.34 -17.17 26.95
N ASP A 143 -7.78 -17.36 25.70
CA ASP A 143 -6.87 -17.47 24.58
C ASP A 143 -6.22 -16.13 24.25
N LEU A 144 -4.98 -16.24 23.78
CA LEU A 144 -4.14 -15.11 23.39
C LEU A 144 -3.61 -15.32 21.98
N ILE A 145 -3.69 -14.29 21.17
CA ILE A 145 -2.94 -14.17 19.91
C ILE A 145 -1.92 -13.05 20.08
N GLU A 146 -0.64 -13.36 19.98
CA GLU A 146 0.46 -12.39 20.02
C GLU A 146 0.99 -12.18 18.62
N LEU A 147 0.92 -10.95 18.12
CA LEU A 147 1.41 -10.55 16.79
C LEU A 147 2.82 -9.99 16.92
N GLY A 148 3.76 -10.53 16.15
CA GLY A 148 5.15 -10.11 16.14
C GLY A 148 5.43 -9.03 15.12
N SER A 149 5.57 -9.41 13.86
CA SER A 149 5.89 -8.51 12.76
C SER A 149 4.95 -8.72 11.58
N VAL A 150 4.82 -7.67 10.80
CA VAL A 150 4.18 -7.71 9.47
C VAL A 150 5.23 -7.35 8.43
N GLU A 151 5.49 -8.23 7.49
CA GLU A 151 6.31 -7.96 6.33
C GLU A 151 5.42 -7.70 5.12
N VAL A 152 5.65 -6.58 4.45
CA VAL A 152 4.97 -6.21 3.20
C VAL A 152 5.99 -6.17 2.09
N CYS A 153 5.86 -7.08 1.14
CA CYS A 153 6.67 -7.07 -0.07
C CYS A 153 5.98 -6.27 -1.16
N TYR A 154 6.70 -5.36 -1.81
CA TYR A 154 6.14 -4.51 -2.84
C TYR A 154 7.17 -4.12 -3.90
N ILE A 155 6.69 -3.68 -5.05
CA ILE A 155 7.49 -3.11 -6.14
C ILE A 155 7.13 -1.62 -6.21
N PRO A 156 8.06 -0.70 -5.87
CA PRO A 156 7.82 0.74 -5.96
C PRO A 156 7.65 1.19 -7.41
N GLU A 157 6.89 2.26 -7.62
CA GLU A 157 6.67 2.86 -8.95
C GLU A 157 6.27 1.83 -10.01
N TYR A 158 5.37 0.93 -9.65
CA TYR A 158 4.87 -0.08 -10.57
C TYR A 158 4.08 0.57 -11.71
N THR A 159 4.55 0.35 -12.93
CA THR A 159 3.83 0.76 -14.13
C THR A 159 3.26 -0.49 -14.78
N SER A 160 1.95 -0.59 -14.90
CA SER A 160 1.30 -1.71 -15.57
C SER A 160 1.78 -1.81 -17.02
N GLN A 161 1.79 -3.04 -17.59
CA GLN A 161 2.19 -3.24 -19.00
C GLN A 161 1.35 -2.39 -19.96
N ALA A 162 0.08 -2.16 -19.64
CA ALA A 162 -0.80 -1.33 -20.45
C ALA A 162 -0.38 0.15 -20.43
N GLU A 163 0.02 0.67 -19.27
CA GLU A 163 0.54 2.04 -19.15
C GLU A 163 1.93 2.18 -19.76
N TYR A 164 2.78 1.17 -19.62
CA TYR A 164 4.10 1.16 -20.26
C TYR A 164 3.96 1.24 -21.78
N LYS A 165 3.11 0.40 -22.39
CA LYS A 165 2.80 0.43 -23.83
C LYS A 165 2.22 1.78 -24.26
N ARG A 166 1.35 2.41 -23.45
CA ARG A 166 0.82 3.75 -23.71
C ARG A 166 1.89 4.83 -23.67
N LYS A 167 2.81 4.76 -22.70
CA LYS A 167 3.93 5.71 -22.59
C LYS A 167 4.91 5.57 -23.77
N GLU A 168 5.21 4.34 -24.19
CA GLU A 168 6.04 4.09 -25.36
C GLU A 168 5.37 4.56 -26.65
N ALA A 169 4.09 4.24 -26.84
CA ALA A 169 3.34 4.70 -28.03
C ALA A 169 3.30 6.23 -28.14
N LYS A 170 3.16 6.95 -27.01
CA LYS A 170 3.24 8.41 -26.96
C LYS A 170 4.63 8.91 -27.31
N LYS A 171 5.72 8.30 -26.80
CA LYS A 171 7.09 8.70 -27.15
C LYS A 171 7.37 8.55 -28.66
N VAL A 172 6.89 7.49 -29.26
CA VAL A 172 7.05 7.24 -30.72
C VAL A 172 6.27 8.27 -31.55
N SER A 173 5.08 8.71 -31.10
CA SER A 173 4.33 9.76 -31.81
C SER A 173 4.99 11.11 -31.73
N TYR A 174 5.60 11.48 -30.61
CA TYR A 174 6.35 12.76 -30.50
C TYR A 174 7.63 12.79 -31.35
N GLN A 175 8.28 11.64 -31.58
CA GLN A 175 9.47 11.58 -32.44
C GLN A 175 9.15 11.62 -33.94
N LYS A 176 7.89 11.39 -34.34
CA LYS A 176 7.46 11.50 -35.75
C LYS A 176 7.03 12.90 -36.16
N GLU A 177 6.86 13.83 -35.22
CA GLU A 177 6.45 15.21 -35.48
C GLU A 177 7.59 16.22 -35.43
N GLU A 178 8.86 15.83 -35.61
CA GLU A 178 9.87 16.82 -35.91
C GLU A 178 9.60 17.36 -37.33
N PRO A 179 9.23 18.65 -37.45
CA PRO A 179 9.05 19.24 -38.76
C PRO A 179 10.41 19.27 -39.44
N ILE A 180 10.45 18.79 -40.68
CA ILE A 180 11.55 19.01 -41.60
C ILE A 180 11.70 20.55 -41.77
N ALA A 181 12.44 21.19 -40.89
CA ALA A 181 12.88 22.56 -41.05
C ALA A 181 14.13 22.55 -41.94
N GLY A 182 13.88 22.31 -43.20
CA GLY A 182 14.88 22.50 -44.24
C GLY A 182 14.41 23.62 -45.18
N LEU A 183 15.19 24.68 -45.25
CA LEU A 183 15.15 25.75 -46.25
C LEU A 183 14.03 26.82 -46.11
N LEU A 184 14.38 27.88 -45.40
CA LEU A 184 14.24 29.23 -45.96
C LEU A 184 15.12 30.21 -45.15
N ASN A 185 16.17 30.68 -45.80
CA ASN A 185 16.97 31.83 -45.36
C ASN A 185 16.10 33.05 -45.22
N GLY A 186 16.15 33.71 -44.09
CA GLY A 186 15.45 34.98 -43.86
C GLY A 186 15.78 35.51 -42.47
N SER A 187 16.84 36.34 -42.40
CA SER A 187 17.24 37.13 -41.24
C SER A 187 16.11 37.95 -40.67
N HIS A 188 15.65 37.67 -39.46
CA HIS A 188 15.10 38.64 -38.52
C HIS A 188 15.35 38.15 -37.09
N SER A 189 16.27 38.82 -36.43
CA SER A 189 16.55 38.69 -35.00
C SER A 189 15.38 39.25 -34.20
N LEU A 190 14.55 38.40 -33.64
CA LEU A 190 13.63 38.76 -32.56
C LEU A 190 14.19 38.28 -31.23
N ASN A 191 14.75 39.23 -30.48
CA ASN A 191 15.19 39.07 -29.10
C ASN A 191 13.98 38.81 -28.20
N LEU A 192 13.58 37.56 -27.98
CA LEU A 192 12.63 37.19 -26.94
C LEU A 192 13.41 36.94 -25.67
N GLN A 193 13.54 37.99 -24.84
CA GLN A 193 14.00 37.85 -23.45
C GLN A 193 12.93 37.06 -22.68
N HIS A 194 13.25 35.82 -22.31
CA HIS A 194 12.46 35.06 -21.33
C HIS A 194 12.63 35.70 -19.95
N PRO A 195 11.54 36.05 -19.26
CA PRO A 195 11.63 36.59 -17.90
C PRO A 195 12.28 35.54 -16.97
N SER A 196 13.21 36.01 -16.13
CA SER A 196 13.90 35.18 -15.17
C SER A 196 12.92 34.62 -14.13
N LEU A 197 13.23 33.45 -13.56
CA LEU A 197 12.45 32.84 -12.48
C LEU A 197 12.20 33.81 -11.31
N ALA A 198 13.08 34.76 -11.07
CA ALA A 198 12.95 35.79 -10.04
C ALA A 198 11.79 36.80 -10.36
N GLU A 199 11.56 37.12 -11.62
CA GLU A 199 10.47 38.03 -12.03
C GLU A 199 9.10 37.35 -11.89
N LEU A 200 9.00 36.05 -12.15
CA LEU A 200 7.78 35.28 -11.94
C LEU A 200 7.39 35.20 -10.46
N PHE A 201 8.37 35.13 -9.54
CA PHE A 201 8.11 35.14 -8.09
C PHE A 201 7.61 36.50 -7.58
N LEU A 202 8.10 37.59 -8.14
CA LEU A 202 7.66 38.96 -7.78
C LEU A 202 6.23 39.26 -8.24
N GLN A 203 5.82 38.77 -9.40
CA GLN A 203 4.45 38.94 -9.89
C GLN A 203 3.43 38.15 -9.03
N ARG A 204 3.78 36.98 -8.46
CA ARG A 204 2.90 36.25 -7.55
C ARG A 204 2.68 36.97 -6.21
N LYS A 205 3.66 37.69 -5.68
CA LYS A 205 3.52 38.47 -4.44
C LYS A 205 2.62 39.71 -4.60
N LYS A 206 2.57 40.35 -5.78
CA LYS A 206 1.70 41.49 -6.05
C LYS A 206 0.22 41.12 -6.14
N LYS A 207 -0.12 39.91 -6.65
CA LYS A 207 -1.53 39.48 -6.75
C LYS A 207 -2.18 39.10 -5.40
N LYS A 208 -1.39 38.80 -4.33
CA LYS A 208 -1.93 38.53 -3.02
C LYS A 208 -2.22 39.73 -2.12
N LYS A 209 -1.91 40.95 -2.57
CA LYS A 209 -2.14 42.19 -1.79
C LYS A 209 -3.38 42.99 -2.21
N ILE A 210 -4.22 42.49 -3.13
CA ILE A 210 -5.41 43.22 -3.65
C ILE A 210 -6.71 42.42 -3.34
N SER A 211 -6.71 41.55 -2.33
CA SER A 211 -7.95 40.99 -1.82
C SER A 211 -7.91 40.98 -0.28
N VAL A 212 -8.22 42.10 0.27
CA VAL A 212 -8.74 42.32 1.62
C VAL A 212 -9.97 43.22 1.47
#